data_52a2353635797cd4e92bfd994c9907e8
#
_entry.id   52a2353635797cd4e92bfd994c9907e8
#
_cell.length_a   1.000
_cell.length_b   1.000
_cell.length_c   1.000
_cell.angle_alpha   90.00
_cell.angle_beta   90.00
_cell.angle_gamma   90.00
#
_symmetry.space_group_name_H-M   'P 1'
#
loop_
_entity.id
_entity.type
_entity.pdbx_description
1 polymer ?
#
loop_
_entity_poly.entity_id
_entity_poly.type
_entity_poly.pdbx_seq_one_letter_code
_entity_poly.pdbx_strand_id
1 'polypeptide(L)'
;MYLDVLRESPMMPFSNFVSRGDIPDKIDIARPRNSIDREVYRLVRQTHRDRSSRLLPILGSAGTGKTHAYHSFKDKERENKKKLVATEESQEIVISKFEPVDWTIVYVPSPPASIRVLLHVYTCIISDVGPEILNIVSEKLLKKWGGEKKGLFQKPKIDEVIQMGIREFPGVFADCVKALVTYQMEKSKKALAERWLLGEDLEPDELKELGINSVIEDDDICLAMIKIITENLDRVLILYFDELESPYRMHGEVAERKFLEILKRLYNEVKGLVIGIAVLKEIWPRILEIADAPLRSRMEPEQELKLFSINDLKIFYSKKMENFWDENNLNPPLYPLFPLNEKLIEMIYEKTKGNPRNSIKLCRKFIDMVVMEEMTVEELMEAGVDIVATAKPPSEIEESIDFSKPREEIKKKIEEILAEEEYTIDVNPASVAGAALKCITKVGEMTGKEFKTQMEYKFLLGKRTQTIAALIETEGKKWGLEIPSIKTFDRSAGVAGYYAAKRLKDALGENAISEGLLIVPKGTGGAKYDLMMQNTPELHKREIDNDSGEKLIESALKYPTEDGWEIARIIWNDIGDYKPPVEEAPISDDEDF
;
A
#
# COMPACT_ATOMS: atom_id res chain seq x y z
N MET A 1 -39.65 10.62 14.59
CA MET A 1 -39.41 10.01 13.26
C MET A 1 -37.95 10.09 12.83
N TYR A 2 -37.36 11.23 12.49
CA TYR A 2 -35.97 11.30 12.04
C TYR A 2 -34.95 10.87 13.11
N LEU A 3 -35.11 11.34 14.37
CA LEU A 3 -34.25 10.92 15.48
C LEU A 3 -34.40 9.43 15.79
N ASP A 4 -35.61 8.88 15.65
CA ASP A 4 -35.84 7.44 15.87
C ASP A 4 -35.08 6.60 14.84
N VAL A 5 -35.06 7.04 13.57
CA VAL A 5 -34.29 6.37 12.54
C VAL A 5 -32.78 6.46 12.79
N LEU A 6 -32.27 7.61 13.27
CA LEU A 6 -30.89 7.73 13.70
C LEU A 6 -30.53 6.77 14.85
N ARG A 7 -31.48 6.52 15.79
CA ARG A 7 -31.28 5.57 16.91
C ARG A 7 -31.32 4.13 16.50
N GLU A 8 -32.25 3.78 15.59
CA GLU A 8 -32.53 2.41 15.20
C GLU A 8 -31.66 1.93 14.05
N SER A 9 -31.00 2.83 13.30
CA SER A 9 -30.16 2.45 12.17
C SER A 9 -28.93 1.68 12.61
N PRO A 10 -28.63 0.53 11.96
CA PRO A 10 -27.45 -0.26 12.28
C PRO A 10 -26.14 0.46 11.93
N MET A 11 -26.20 1.48 11.07
CA MET A 11 -25.06 2.28 10.68
C MET A 11 -25.38 3.77 10.86
N MET A 12 -24.72 4.39 11.83
CA MET A 12 -24.82 5.83 12.06
C MET A 12 -24.11 6.62 10.96
N PRO A 13 -24.60 7.83 10.60
CA PRO A 13 -23.85 8.73 9.73
C PRO A 13 -22.50 9.07 10.39
N PHE A 14 -21.45 9.26 9.56
CA PHE A 14 -20.09 9.53 10.03
C PHE A 14 -19.45 8.40 10.86
N SER A 15 -19.92 7.15 10.75
CA SER A 15 -19.29 6.00 11.41
C SER A 15 -17.85 5.75 10.91
N ASN A 16 -17.57 6.04 9.64
CA ASN A 16 -16.25 5.94 9.04
C ASN A 16 -15.64 7.35 8.92
N PHE A 17 -14.56 7.59 9.65
CA PHE A 17 -13.78 8.84 9.61
C PHE A 17 -12.39 8.68 9.00
N VAL A 18 -12.05 7.47 8.58
CA VAL A 18 -10.81 7.14 7.85
C VAL A 18 -11.19 6.50 6.53
N SER A 19 -10.75 7.09 5.42
CA SER A 19 -10.88 6.47 4.10
C SER A 19 -9.86 5.34 3.98
N ARG A 20 -10.30 4.20 3.46
CA ARG A 20 -9.46 3.04 3.15
C ARG A 20 -9.37 2.85 1.65
N GLY A 21 -8.21 2.44 1.14
CA GLY A 21 -8.02 2.21 -0.29
C GLY A 21 -8.94 1.14 -0.89
N ASP A 22 -9.35 0.17 -0.07
CA ASP A 22 -10.23 -0.96 -0.44
C ASP A 22 -11.74 -0.66 -0.32
N ILE A 23 -12.13 0.39 0.43
CA ILE A 23 -13.54 0.74 0.67
C ILE A 23 -13.88 2.04 -0.07
N PRO A 24 -14.77 2.01 -1.09
CA PRO A 24 -15.19 3.20 -1.82
C PRO A 24 -15.84 4.22 -0.89
N ASP A 25 -15.43 5.49 -0.99
CA ASP A 25 -16.08 6.61 -0.32
C ASP A 25 -17.01 7.31 -1.31
N LYS A 26 -18.31 7.35 -0.99
CA LYS A 26 -19.35 7.82 -1.90
C LYS A 26 -19.48 9.35 -1.97
N ILE A 27 -18.94 10.06 -0.96
CA ILE A 27 -19.17 11.49 -0.83
C ILE A 27 -17.90 12.27 -1.07
N ASP A 28 -17.90 13.04 -2.13
CA ASP A 28 -16.77 13.84 -2.57
C ASP A 28 -17.08 15.34 -2.55
N ILE A 29 -16.09 16.11 -2.07
CA ILE A 29 -16.03 17.57 -2.15
C ILE A 29 -14.83 17.96 -3.01
N ALA A 30 -15.09 18.34 -4.25
CA ALA A 30 -14.06 18.56 -5.25
C ALA A 30 -13.16 19.78 -4.98
N ARG A 31 -13.68 20.84 -4.29
CA ARG A 31 -12.97 22.12 -4.14
C ARG A 31 -11.58 22.00 -3.50
N PRO A 32 -11.38 21.26 -2.42
CA PRO A 32 -10.05 21.10 -1.81
C PRO A 32 -9.00 20.48 -2.74
N ARG A 33 -9.45 19.74 -3.74
CA ARG A 33 -8.61 18.95 -4.66
C ARG A 33 -8.55 19.51 -6.09
N ASN A 34 -9.26 20.59 -6.41
CA ASN A 34 -9.37 21.08 -7.79
C ASN A 34 -8.04 21.32 -8.53
N SER A 35 -6.99 21.74 -7.82
CA SER A 35 -5.66 21.93 -8.42
C SER A 35 -5.04 20.60 -8.81
N ILE A 36 -5.14 19.60 -7.94
CA ILE A 36 -4.63 18.24 -8.13
C ILE A 36 -5.34 17.58 -9.32
N ASP A 37 -6.68 17.68 -9.37
CA ASP A 37 -7.47 17.15 -10.46
C ASP A 37 -7.02 17.67 -11.82
N ARG A 38 -6.83 19.01 -11.94
CA ARG A 38 -6.36 19.63 -13.18
C ARG A 38 -4.96 19.15 -13.56
N GLU A 39 -4.08 19.04 -12.57
CA GLU A 39 -2.71 18.63 -12.80
C GLU A 39 -2.64 17.16 -13.24
N VAL A 40 -3.34 16.25 -12.58
CA VAL A 40 -3.44 14.83 -12.99
C VAL A 40 -3.96 14.72 -14.44
N TYR A 41 -5.02 15.44 -14.79
CA TYR A 41 -5.53 15.47 -16.17
C TYR A 41 -4.49 15.99 -17.17
N ARG A 42 -3.73 17.03 -16.80
CA ARG A 42 -2.64 17.57 -17.63
C ARG A 42 -1.59 16.50 -17.89
N LEU A 43 -1.14 15.84 -16.82
CA LEU A 43 -0.09 14.81 -16.89
C LEU A 43 -0.54 13.59 -17.69
N VAL A 44 -1.75 13.09 -17.48
CA VAL A 44 -2.33 11.99 -18.25
C VAL A 44 -2.31 12.28 -19.75
N ARG A 45 -2.73 13.47 -20.15
CA ARG A 45 -2.72 13.87 -21.57
C ARG A 45 -1.33 13.97 -22.15
N GLN A 46 -0.38 14.53 -21.41
CA GLN A 46 0.99 14.61 -21.88
C GLN A 46 1.61 13.22 -21.99
N THR A 47 1.42 12.36 -20.97
CA THR A 47 1.90 10.97 -20.98
C THR A 47 1.29 10.16 -22.11
N HIS A 48 0.01 10.37 -22.44
CA HIS A 48 -0.63 9.71 -23.57
C HIS A 48 0.04 10.10 -24.90
N ARG A 49 0.42 11.37 -25.07
CA ARG A 49 1.01 11.89 -26.32
C ARG A 49 2.46 11.45 -26.53
N ASP A 50 3.31 11.61 -25.49
CA ASP A 50 4.75 11.43 -25.62
C ASP A 50 5.27 10.13 -25.00
N ARG A 51 4.39 9.37 -24.33
CA ARG A 51 4.71 8.12 -23.61
C ARG A 51 5.78 8.27 -22.52
N SER A 52 6.12 9.49 -22.14
CA SER A 52 7.07 9.74 -21.05
C SER A 52 6.39 9.56 -19.70
N SER A 53 7.07 8.93 -18.75
CA SER A 53 6.56 8.79 -17.39
C SER A 53 6.69 10.09 -16.60
N ARG A 54 5.79 10.30 -15.64
CA ARG A 54 5.71 11.51 -14.81
C ARG A 54 5.52 11.15 -13.34
N LEU A 55 6.07 11.98 -12.46
CA LEU A 55 6.04 11.78 -11.01
C LEU A 55 5.46 13.03 -10.34
N LEU A 56 4.28 12.88 -9.72
CA LEU A 56 3.52 13.96 -9.09
C LEU A 56 3.46 13.79 -7.57
N PRO A 57 4.12 14.65 -6.78
CA PRO A 57 3.91 14.70 -5.34
C PRO A 57 2.56 15.34 -4.99
N ILE A 58 1.80 14.68 -4.10
CA ILE A 58 0.51 15.12 -3.57
C ILE A 58 0.65 15.26 -2.05
N LEU A 59 0.69 16.49 -1.58
CA LEU A 59 0.95 16.81 -0.18
C LEU A 59 -0.35 17.01 0.59
N GLY A 60 -0.36 16.63 1.84
CA GLY A 60 -1.46 16.92 2.75
C GLY A 60 -1.11 16.55 4.18
N SER A 61 -1.59 17.33 5.15
CA SER A 61 -1.47 16.98 6.57
C SER A 61 -2.28 15.72 6.90
N ALA A 62 -2.09 15.17 8.09
CA ALA A 62 -2.89 14.04 8.54
C ALA A 62 -4.40 14.34 8.47
N GLY A 63 -5.17 13.40 7.93
CA GLY A 63 -6.63 13.53 7.84
C GLY A 63 -7.17 14.49 6.78
N THR A 64 -6.35 15.02 5.87
CA THR A 64 -6.80 15.92 4.79
C THR A 64 -7.46 15.22 3.61
N GLY A 65 -7.44 13.88 3.56
CA GLY A 65 -8.10 13.10 2.52
C GLY A 65 -7.17 12.65 1.38
N LYS A 66 -5.89 12.37 1.67
CA LYS A 66 -4.95 11.79 0.69
C LYS A 66 -5.50 10.51 0.07
N THR A 67 -5.91 9.55 0.89
CA THR A 67 -6.53 8.29 0.44
C THR A 67 -7.87 8.52 -0.27
N HIS A 68 -8.69 9.47 0.21
CA HIS A 68 -9.94 9.85 -0.44
C HIS A 68 -9.73 10.40 -1.85
N ALA A 69 -8.62 11.08 -2.12
CA ALA A 69 -8.29 11.58 -3.46
C ALA A 69 -8.20 10.43 -4.48
N TYR A 70 -7.65 9.27 -4.10
CA TYR A 70 -7.66 8.08 -4.95
C TYR A 70 -9.08 7.64 -5.33
N HIS A 71 -10.01 7.55 -4.36
CA HIS A 71 -11.39 7.14 -4.65
C HIS A 71 -12.06 8.07 -5.63
N SER A 72 -11.86 9.37 -5.47
CA SER A 72 -12.39 10.34 -6.42
C SER A 72 -11.79 10.20 -7.82
N PHE A 73 -10.50 9.89 -7.93
CA PHE A 73 -9.90 9.58 -9.24
C PHE A 73 -10.48 8.29 -9.81
N LYS A 74 -10.72 7.27 -8.99
CA LYS A 74 -11.33 6.00 -9.44
C LYS A 74 -12.74 6.20 -9.98
N ASP A 75 -13.54 7.06 -9.37
CA ASP A 75 -14.86 7.41 -9.88
C ASP A 75 -14.79 8.20 -11.20
N LYS A 76 -13.84 9.12 -11.32
CA LYS A 76 -13.60 9.84 -12.58
C LYS A 76 -13.10 8.92 -13.70
N GLU A 77 -12.29 7.90 -13.39
CA GLU A 77 -11.94 6.83 -14.34
C GLU A 77 -13.20 6.15 -14.89
N ARG A 78 -14.12 5.75 -13.98
CA ARG A 78 -15.39 5.10 -14.35
C ARG A 78 -16.27 5.98 -15.23
N GLU A 79 -16.38 7.26 -14.88
CA GLU A 79 -17.12 8.23 -15.69
C GLU A 79 -16.48 8.46 -17.07
N ASN A 80 -15.16 8.56 -17.13
CA ASN A 80 -14.42 8.74 -18.36
C ASN A 80 -14.60 7.54 -19.29
N LYS A 81 -14.54 6.31 -18.78
CA LYS A 81 -14.81 5.08 -19.55
C LYS A 81 -16.22 5.06 -20.13
N LYS A 82 -17.24 5.47 -19.35
CA LYS A 82 -18.62 5.58 -19.88
C LYS A 82 -18.72 6.58 -21.03
N LYS A 83 -18.03 7.71 -20.95
CA LYS A 83 -17.99 8.72 -22.03
C LYS A 83 -17.30 8.20 -23.29
N LEU A 84 -16.18 7.47 -23.15
CA LEU A 84 -15.47 6.86 -24.28
C LEU A 84 -16.35 5.87 -25.01
N VAL A 85 -17.03 4.95 -24.33
CA VAL A 85 -17.95 3.99 -24.92
C VAL A 85 -19.10 4.70 -25.63
N ALA A 86 -19.73 5.69 -25.00
CA ALA A 86 -20.82 6.45 -25.62
C ALA A 86 -20.38 7.21 -26.89
N THR A 87 -19.13 7.67 -26.93
CA THR A 87 -18.56 8.35 -28.12
C THR A 87 -18.30 7.36 -29.26
N GLU A 88 -17.86 6.14 -28.94
CA GLU A 88 -17.67 5.08 -29.95
C GLU A 88 -18.98 4.60 -30.54
N GLU A 89 -20.04 4.48 -29.73
CA GLU A 89 -21.36 4.02 -30.17
C GLU A 89 -22.14 5.08 -30.98
N SER A 90 -22.03 6.36 -30.65
CA SER A 90 -22.86 7.41 -31.23
C SER A 90 -22.34 7.99 -32.55
N GLN A 91 -21.07 7.76 -32.93
CA GLN A 91 -20.38 8.45 -34.04
C GLN A 91 -20.53 9.99 -33.99
N GLU A 92 -21.09 10.54 -32.92
CA GLU A 92 -21.20 11.98 -32.73
C GLU A 92 -19.83 12.57 -32.42
N ILE A 93 -19.42 13.51 -33.26
CA ILE A 93 -18.27 14.35 -32.98
C ILE A 93 -18.62 15.22 -31.76
N VAL A 94 -18.31 14.73 -30.58
CA VAL A 94 -18.40 15.54 -29.36
C VAL A 94 -17.44 16.69 -29.53
N ILE A 95 -17.98 17.89 -29.79
CA ILE A 95 -17.22 19.15 -29.81
C ILE A 95 -16.81 19.52 -28.39
N SER A 96 -16.11 18.63 -27.69
CA SER A 96 -15.36 19.00 -26.52
C SER A 96 -14.00 19.51 -27.01
N LYS A 97 -13.56 20.63 -26.44
CA LYS A 97 -12.24 21.25 -26.74
C LYS A 97 -11.07 20.26 -26.58
N PHE A 98 -11.33 19.05 -26.08
CA PHE A 98 -10.33 18.04 -25.74
C PHE A 98 -10.93 16.63 -25.88
N GLU A 99 -10.31 15.82 -26.70
CA GLU A 99 -10.61 14.37 -26.78
C GLU A 99 -10.39 13.69 -25.42
N PRO A 100 -11.32 12.83 -24.97
CA PRO A 100 -11.11 12.06 -23.76
C PRO A 100 -9.94 11.08 -23.99
N VAL A 101 -9.04 11.02 -23.01
CA VAL A 101 -7.90 10.09 -23.02
C VAL A 101 -8.25 8.93 -22.10
N ASP A 102 -8.06 7.69 -22.56
CA ASP A 102 -8.24 6.52 -21.70
C ASP A 102 -7.10 6.40 -20.67
N TRP A 103 -7.47 6.16 -19.43
CA TRP A 103 -6.54 5.96 -18.33
C TRP A 103 -7.14 5.04 -17.26
N THR A 104 -6.28 4.44 -16.48
CA THR A 104 -6.65 3.59 -15.36
C THR A 104 -5.78 3.95 -14.15
N ILE A 105 -6.38 4.09 -12.97
CA ILE A 105 -5.67 4.33 -11.73
C ILE A 105 -5.64 3.07 -10.87
N VAL A 106 -4.47 2.78 -10.32
CA VAL A 106 -4.18 1.66 -9.43
C VAL A 106 -3.77 2.21 -8.07
N TYR A 107 -4.41 1.74 -7.02
CA TYR A 107 -4.00 2.02 -5.66
C TYR A 107 -2.82 1.16 -5.27
N VAL A 108 -1.77 1.80 -4.81
CA VAL A 108 -0.57 1.14 -4.31
C VAL A 108 -0.36 1.61 -2.88
N PRO A 109 -0.87 0.88 -1.88
CA PRO A 109 -0.55 1.19 -0.50
C PRO A 109 0.97 1.11 -0.35
N SER A 110 1.57 2.12 0.28
CA SER A 110 3.02 2.11 0.47
C SER A 110 3.41 0.90 1.31
N PRO A 111 4.31 0.05 0.81
CA PRO A 111 4.73 -1.10 1.59
C PRO A 111 5.43 -0.62 2.85
N PRO A 112 5.08 -1.13 4.02
CA PRO A 112 5.70 -0.74 5.28
C PRO A 112 7.16 -1.21 5.39
N ALA A 113 7.63 -1.99 4.43
CA ALA A 113 9.02 -2.42 4.29
C ALA A 113 9.49 -2.36 2.85
N SER A 114 10.78 -2.24 2.63
CA SER A 114 11.40 -2.18 1.30
C SER A 114 11.63 -3.55 0.65
N ILE A 115 10.92 -4.59 1.10
CA ILE A 115 11.05 -5.95 0.57
C ILE A 115 10.06 -6.16 -0.57
N ARG A 116 10.58 -6.60 -1.75
CA ARG A 116 9.75 -6.99 -2.90
C ARG A 116 8.73 -5.91 -3.31
N VAL A 117 9.15 -4.65 -3.27
CA VAL A 117 8.26 -3.50 -3.57
C VAL A 117 7.74 -3.59 -5.01
N LEU A 118 8.55 -4.03 -5.97
CA LEU A 118 8.12 -4.17 -7.35
C LEU A 118 7.12 -5.32 -7.54
N LEU A 119 7.25 -6.42 -6.78
CA LEU A 119 6.23 -7.47 -6.74
C LEU A 119 4.92 -6.92 -6.18
N HIS A 120 4.97 -6.14 -5.10
CA HIS A 120 3.80 -5.49 -4.53
C HIS A 120 3.11 -4.56 -5.56
N VAL A 121 3.87 -3.71 -6.25
CA VAL A 121 3.34 -2.85 -7.33
C VAL A 121 2.71 -3.69 -8.44
N TYR A 122 3.38 -4.74 -8.88
CA TYR A 122 2.87 -5.64 -9.91
C TYR A 122 1.56 -6.31 -9.50
N THR A 123 1.49 -6.84 -8.28
CA THR A 123 0.28 -7.49 -7.78
C THR A 123 -0.87 -6.50 -7.60
N CYS A 124 -0.61 -5.25 -7.19
CA CYS A 124 -1.61 -4.18 -7.18
C CYS A 124 -2.17 -3.91 -8.59
N ILE A 125 -1.29 -3.82 -9.60
CA ILE A 125 -1.73 -3.63 -11.00
C ILE A 125 -2.65 -4.78 -11.43
N ILE A 126 -2.24 -6.02 -11.24
CA ILE A 126 -3.03 -7.19 -11.65
C ILE A 126 -4.34 -7.29 -10.88
N SER A 127 -4.32 -7.02 -9.57
CA SER A 127 -5.52 -7.09 -8.72
C SER A 127 -6.56 -6.01 -9.07
N ASP A 128 -6.12 -4.79 -9.36
CA ASP A 128 -7.03 -3.64 -9.57
C ASP A 128 -7.53 -3.54 -11.02
N VAL A 129 -6.69 -3.88 -12.00
CA VAL A 129 -7.05 -3.85 -13.43
C VAL A 129 -7.75 -5.13 -13.88
N GLY A 130 -7.47 -6.24 -13.19
CA GLY A 130 -7.99 -7.56 -13.51
C GLY A 130 -7.12 -8.35 -14.51
N PRO A 131 -7.31 -9.67 -14.59
CA PRO A 131 -6.55 -10.53 -15.49
C PRO A 131 -6.77 -10.25 -16.98
N GLU A 132 -7.84 -9.52 -17.35
CA GLU A 132 -8.08 -9.09 -18.73
C GLU A 132 -6.93 -8.27 -19.32
N ILE A 133 -6.16 -7.58 -18.49
CA ILE A 133 -4.98 -6.83 -18.94
C ILE A 133 -3.95 -7.76 -19.61
N LEU A 134 -3.80 -8.97 -19.09
CA LEU A 134 -2.89 -9.98 -19.61
C LEU A 134 -3.36 -10.46 -21.01
N ASN A 135 -4.67 -10.62 -21.20
CA ASN A 135 -5.23 -10.94 -22.53
C ASN A 135 -4.95 -9.84 -23.54
N ILE A 136 -5.29 -8.58 -23.22
CA ILE A 136 -5.10 -7.43 -24.09
C ILE A 136 -3.63 -7.31 -24.52
N VAL A 137 -2.71 -7.37 -23.56
CA VAL A 137 -1.27 -7.22 -23.80
C VAL A 137 -0.72 -8.39 -24.60
N SER A 138 -1.04 -9.63 -24.24
CA SER A 138 -0.54 -10.81 -24.93
C SER A 138 -1.09 -10.92 -26.35
N GLU A 139 -2.36 -10.63 -26.60
CA GLU A 139 -2.94 -10.57 -27.96
C GLU A 139 -2.22 -9.55 -28.84
N LYS A 140 -2.01 -8.33 -28.32
CA LYS A 140 -1.31 -7.26 -29.04
C LYS A 140 0.12 -7.66 -29.40
N LEU A 141 0.84 -8.26 -28.46
CA LEU A 141 2.20 -8.76 -28.67
C LEU A 141 2.25 -9.92 -29.66
N LEU A 142 1.31 -10.87 -29.57
CA LEU A 142 1.21 -11.96 -30.51
C LEU A 142 1.00 -11.47 -31.95
N LYS A 143 0.12 -10.49 -32.17
CA LYS A 143 -0.05 -9.86 -33.49
C LYS A 143 1.27 -9.32 -34.02
N LYS A 144 2.00 -8.61 -33.19
CA LYS A 144 3.31 -8.03 -33.51
C LYS A 144 4.36 -9.10 -33.86
N TRP A 145 4.35 -10.22 -33.15
CA TRP A 145 5.31 -11.31 -33.33
C TRP A 145 4.87 -12.38 -34.36
N GLY A 146 3.78 -12.10 -35.09
CA GLY A 146 3.30 -12.99 -36.15
C GLY A 146 2.58 -14.25 -35.64
N GLY A 147 2.06 -14.21 -34.42
CA GLY A 147 1.30 -15.30 -33.78
C GLY A 147 -0.13 -15.46 -34.29
N GLU A 148 -0.63 -14.56 -35.13
CA GLU A 148 -1.94 -14.69 -35.76
C GLU A 148 -1.94 -15.73 -36.89
N LYS A 149 -3.10 -16.40 -37.06
CA LYS A 149 -3.29 -17.36 -38.18
C LYS A 149 -3.19 -16.64 -39.52
N LYS A 150 -2.17 -16.93 -40.29
CA LYS A 150 -2.06 -16.49 -41.70
C LYS A 150 -2.78 -17.48 -42.58
N GLY A 151 -4.10 -17.25 -42.81
CA GLY A 151 -4.94 -18.06 -43.71
C GLY A 151 -5.43 -19.38 -43.07
N LEU A 152 -6.18 -20.17 -43.86
CA LEU A 152 -6.88 -21.39 -43.42
C LEU A 152 -5.94 -22.57 -43.00
N PHE A 153 -4.65 -22.54 -43.34
CA PHE A 153 -3.76 -23.72 -43.27
C PHE A 153 -2.42 -23.54 -42.52
N GLN A 154 -2.05 -22.32 -42.11
CA GLN A 154 -0.78 -22.12 -41.39
C GLN A 154 -1.03 -21.64 -39.97
N LYS A 155 -0.87 -22.56 -39.00
CA LYS A 155 -0.73 -22.16 -37.60
C LYS A 155 0.70 -21.68 -37.37
N PRO A 156 0.91 -20.48 -36.77
CA PRO A 156 2.25 -20.05 -36.39
C PRO A 156 2.83 -21.04 -35.37
N LYS A 157 4.12 -21.33 -35.48
CA LYS A 157 4.81 -22.19 -34.53
C LYS A 157 5.14 -21.39 -33.29
N ILE A 158 4.76 -21.88 -32.12
CA ILE A 158 4.95 -21.20 -30.84
C ILE A 158 6.41 -20.80 -30.61
N ASP A 159 7.37 -21.68 -30.96
CA ASP A 159 8.81 -21.40 -30.81
C ASP A 159 9.27 -20.21 -31.65
N GLU A 160 8.74 -20.05 -32.86
CA GLU A 160 9.06 -18.92 -33.75
C GLU A 160 8.55 -17.60 -33.13
N VAL A 161 7.35 -17.60 -32.56
CA VAL A 161 6.76 -16.44 -31.89
C VAL A 161 7.55 -16.09 -30.63
N ILE A 162 7.91 -17.10 -29.81
CA ILE A 162 8.77 -16.90 -28.63
C ILE A 162 10.12 -16.30 -29.04
N GLN A 163 10.75 -16.80 -30.09
CA GLN A 163 12.04 -16.28 -30.56
C GLN A 163 11.92 -14.82 -31.05
N MET A 164 10.83 -14.46 -31.71
CA MET A 164 10.58 -13.07 -32.09
C MET A 164 10.40 -12.17 -30.87
N GLY A 165 9.63 -12.61 -29.88
CA GLY A 165 9.45 -11.87 -28.63
C GLY A 165 10.75 -11.71 -27.84
N ILE A 166 11.58 -12.74 -27.73
CA ILE A 166 12.90 -12.68 -27.07
C ILE A 166 13.85 -11.74 -27.80
N ARG A 167 13.79 -11.64 -29.12
CA ARG A 167 14.58 -10.64 -29.87
C ARG A 167 14.18 -9.21 -29.55
N GLU A 168 12.90 -8.95 -29.33
CA GLU A 168 12.42 -7.63 -28.93
C GLU A 168 12.71 -7.35 -27.45
N PHE A 169 12.54 -8.36 -26.59
CA PHE A 169 12.73 -8.28 -25.16
C PHE A 169 13.77 -9.31 -24.68
N PRO A 170 15.07 -9.02 -24.83
CA PRO A 170 16.13 -9.96 -24.47
C PRO A 170 16.40 -10.02 -22.95
N GLY A 171 17.11 -11.06 -22.52
CA GLY A 171 17.56 -11.21 -21.14
C GLY A 171 16.45 -11.67 -20.18
N VAL A 172 16.24 -10.95 -19.09
CA VAL A 172 15.25 -11.27 -18.05
C VAL A 172 13.81 -11.33 -18.57
N PHE A 173 13.53 -10.64 -19.67
CA PHE A 173 12.22 -10.68 -20.31
C PHE A 173 11.88 -12.03 -20.98
N ALA A 174 12.85 -12.91 -21.20
CA ALA A 174 12.61 -14.16 -21.92
C ALA A 174 11.55 -15.05 -21.27
N ASP A 175 11.54 -15.15 -19.95
CA ASP A 175 10.55 -15.93 -19.22
C ASP A 175 9.17 -15.26 -19.24
N CYS A 176 9.12 -13.91 -19.16
CA CYS A 176 7.87 -13.14 -19.35
C CYS A 176 7.27 -13.37 -20.75
N VAL A 177 8.10 -13.33 -21.80
CA VAL A 177 7.68 -13.59 -23.18
C VAL A 177 7.14 -15.01 -23.33
N LYS A 178 7.84 -16.02 -22.80
CA LYS A 178 7.38 -17.43 -22.83
C LYS A 178 6.03 -17.57 -22.15
N ALA A 179 5.86 -17.00 -20.95
CA ALA A 179 4.60 -17.06 -20.21
C ALA A 179 3.46 -16.45 -21.01
N LEU A 180 3.63 -15.22 -21.55
CA LEU A 180 2.60 -14.53 -22.33
C LEU A 180 2.24 -15.26 -23.63
N VAL A 181 3.23 -15.80 -24.35
CA VAL A 181 2.98 -16.57 -25.58
C VAL A 181 2.30 -17.89 -25.26
N THR A 182 2.76 -18.63 -24.23
CA THR A 182 2.15 -19.89 -23.79
C THR A 182 0.70 -19.66 -23.35
N TYR A 183 0.44 -18.60 -22.60
CA TYR A 183 -0.91 -18.23 -22.14
C TYR A 183 -1.91 -18.08 -23.28
N GLN A 184 -1.49 -17.55 -24.43
CA GLN A 184 -2.37 -17.32 -25.58
C GLN A 184 -2.40 -18.47 -26.59
N MET A 185 -1.27 -19.15 -26.81
CA MET A 185 -1.15 -20.11 -27.90
C MET A 185 -1.29 -21.57 -27.48
N GLU A 186 -1.07 -21.91 -26.21
CA GLU A 186 -1.02 -23.29 -25.73
C GLU A 186 -2.13 -23.60 -24.74
N LYS A 187 -3.28 -24.08 -25.26
CA LYS A 187 -4.48 -24.32 -24.44
C LYS A 187 -4.24 -25.25 -23.26
N SER A 188 -3.39 -26.27 -23.39
CA SER A 188 -3.09 -27.24 -22.34
C SER A 188 -2.33 -26.63 -21.17
N LYS A 189 -1.53 -25.58 -21.42
CA LYS A 189 -0.72 -24.90 -20.42
C LYS A 189 -1.23 -23.50 -20.04
N LYS A 190 -2.38 -23.10 -20.61
CA LYS A 190 -2.92 -21.76 -20.39
C LYS A 190 -3.12 -21.46 -18.90
N ALA A 191 -3.77 -22.35 -18.17
CA ALA A 191 -4.02 -22.17 -16.74
C ALA A 191 -2.73 -22.08 -15.92
N LEU A 192 -1.72 -22.86 -16.30
CA LEU A 192 -0.42 -22.84 -15.64
C LEU A 192 0.33 -21.53 -15.91
N ALA A 193 0.32 -21.06 -17.15
CA ALA A 193 0.90 -19.77 -17.54
C ALA A 193 0.19 -18.60 -16.86
N GLU A 194 -1.15 -18.67 -16.74
CA GLU A 194 -1.95 -17.67 -16.04
C GLU A 194 -1.60 -17.57 -14.55
N ARG A 195 -1.46 -18.70 -13.86
CA ARG A 195 -1.02 -18.73 -12.46
C ARG A 195 0.33 -18.03 -12.28
N TRP A 196 1.29 -18.34 -13.15
CA TRP A 196 2.59 -17.66 -13.13
C TRP A 196 2.46 -16.15 -13.37
N LEU A 197 1.69 -15.74 -14.41
CA LEU A 197 1.45 -14.33 -14.73
C LEU A 197 0.67 -13.58 -13.62
N LEU A 198 -0.11 -14.27 -12.82
CA LEU A 198 -0.79 -13.71 -11.64
C LEU A 198 0.13 -13.58 -10.42
N GLY A 199 1.36 -14.05 -10.51
CA GLY A 199 2.34 -14.02 -9.41
C GLY A 199 2.19 -15.18 -8.43
N GLU A 200 1.54 -16.28 -8.84
CA GLU A 200 1.49 -17.49 -8.02
C GLU A 200 2.83 -18.24 -8.10
N ASP A 201 3.27 -18.77 -6.97
CA ASP A 201 4.41 -19.68 -6.91
C ASP A 201 4.04 -21.02 -7.55
N LEU A 202 4.79 -21.40 -8.57
CA LEU A 202 4.64 -22.69 -9.23
C LEU A 202 5.64 -23.71 -8.68
N GLU A 203 5.23 -24.99 -8.66
CA GLU A 203 6.15 -26.08 -8.34
C GLU A 203 7.29 -26.18 -9.39
N PRO A 204 8.48 -26.67 -9.01
CA PRO A 204 9.61 -26.78 -9.94
C PRO A 204 9.31 -27.56 -11.22
N ASP A 205 8.46 -28.60 -11.13
CA ASP A 205 8.03 -29.38 -12.28
C ASP A 205 7.07 -28.59 -13.18
N GLU A 206 6.20 -27.74 -12.60
CA GLU A 206 5.31 -26.84 -13.32
C GLU A 206 6.10 -25.75 -14.08
N LEU A 207 7.12 -25.16 -13.45
CA LEU A 207 8.04 -24.22 -14.14
C LEU A 207 8.76 -24.87 -15.30
N LYS A 208 9.23 -26.11 -15.10
CA LYS A 208 9.88 -26.89 -16.17
C LYS A 208 8.92 -27.20 -17.32
N GLU A 209 7.65 -27.50 -17.03
CA GLU A 209 6.61 -27.71 -18.03
C GLU A 209 6.37 -26.45 -18.87
N LEU A 210 6.41 -25.25 -18.27
CA LEU A 210 6.34 -23.97 -18.99
C LEU A 210 7.65 -23.62 -19.73
N GLY A 211 8.75 -24.29 -19.43
CA GLY A 211 10.09 -23.93 -19.95
C GLY A 211 10.60 -22.61 -19.36
N ILE A 212 10.16 -22.24 -18.18
CA ILE A 212 10.50 -21.03 -17.43
C ILE A 212 11.42 -21.41 -16.27
N ASN A 213 12.38 -20.55 -15.94
CA ASN A 213 13.36 -20.82 -14.89
C ASN A 213 13.27 -19.86 -13.70
N SER A 214 12.40 -18.86 -13.76
CA SER A 214 12.24 -17.81 -12.76
C SER A 214 10.82 -17.78 -12.21
N VAL A 215 10.67 -17.25 -11.01
CA VAL A 215 9.38 -16.88 -10.41
C VAL A 215 9.25 -15.36 -10.45
N ILE A 216 8.02 -14.85 -10.42
CA ILE A 216 7.76 -13.39 -10.50
C ILE A 216 8.24 -12.63 -9.24
N GLU A 217 8.80 -13.27 -8.24
CA GLU A 217 9.32 -12.60 -7.04
C GLU A 217 10.57 -11.73 -7.29
N ASP A 218 11.30 -11.97 -8.37
CA ASP A 218 12.49 -11.19 -8.72
C ASP A 218 12.09 -9.78 -9.17
N ASP A 219 12.70 -8.76 -8.58
CA ASP A 219 12.43 -7.36 -8.88
C ASP A 219 12.60 -7.01 -10.37
N ASP A 220 13.58 -7.62 -11.03
CA ASP A 220 13.84 -7.36 -12.45
C ASP A 220 12.76 -8.02 -13.34
N ILE A 221 12.23 -9.18 -12.93
CA ILE A 221 11.09 -9.83 -13.60
C ILE A 221 9.81 -9.02 -13.41
N CYS A 222 9.54 -8.57 -12.17
CA CYS A 222 8.39 -7.69 -11.90
C CYS A 222 8.44 -6.42 -12.74
N LEU A 223 9.59 -5.75 -12.76
CA LEU A 223 9.76 -4.53 -13.55
C LEU A 223 9.62 -4.80 -15.05
N ALA A 224 10.13 -5.92 -15.53
CA ALA A 224 9.97 -6.35 -16.92
C ALA A 224 8.49 -6.55 -17.28
N MET A 225 7.72 -7.21 -16.41
CA MET A 225 6.28 -7.38 -16.62
C MET A 225 5.53 -6.05 -16.58
N ILE A 226 5.81 -5.17 -15.61
CA ILE A 226 5.22 -3.82 -15.55
C ILE A 226 5.51 -3.07 -16.85
N LYS A 227 6.74 -3.11 -17.34
CA LYS A 227 7.15 -2.47 -18.59
C LYS A 227 6.43 -3.04 -19.80
N ILE A 228 6.37 -4.37 -19.93
CA ILE A 228 5.63 -5.03 -21.04
C ILE A 228 4.17 -4.60 -21.01
N ILE A 229 3.53 -4.59 -19.85
CA ILE A 229 2.12 -4.18 -19.70
C ILE A 229 1.94 -2.74 -20.13
N THR A 230 2.66 -1.80 -19.52
CA THR A 230 2.44 -0.37 -19.75
C THR A 230 2.78 0.08 -21.16
N GLU A 231 3.82 -0.47 -21.77
CA GLU A 231 4.22 -0.13 -23.14
C GLU A 231 3.25 -0.67 -24.20
N ASN A 232 2.47 -1.69 -23.87
CA ASN A 232 1.52 -2.31 -24.78
C ASN A 232 0.05 -2.00 -24.47
N LEU A 233 -0.23 -1.18 -23.47
CA LEU A 233 -1.55 -0.62 -23.23
C LEU A 233 -1.77 0.65 -24.06
N ASP A 234 -2.98 0.81 -24.62
CA ASP A 234 -3.38 2.02 -25.34
C ASP A 234 -3.91 3.12 -24.39
N ARG A 235 -3.89 2.87 -23.08
CA ARG A 235 -4.28 3.79 -22.01
C ARG A 235 -3.08 4.17 -21.13
N VAL A 236 -3.22 5.27 -20.40
CA VAL A 236 -2.23 5.69 -19.41
C VAL A 236 -2.51 4.98 -18.09
N LEU A 237 -1.49 4.40 -17.49
CA LEU A 237 -1.57 3.82 -16.16
C LEU A 237 -1.13 4.86 -15.12
N ILE A 238 -1.97 5.07 -14.10
CA ILE A 238 -1.65 5.92 -12.95
C ILE A 238 -1.40 4.98 -11.76
N LEU A 239 -0.20 5.02 -11.18
CA LEU A 239 0.09 4.36 -9.91
C LEU A 239 -0.03 5.40 -8.80
N TYR A 240 -1.00 5.22 -7.90
CA TYR A 240 -1.21 6.10 -6.77
C TYR A 240 -0.62 5.47 -5.51
N PHE A 241 0.59 5.90 -5.15
CA PHE A 241 1.26 5.49 -3.91
C PHE A 241 0.74 6.33 -2.75
N ASP A 242 0.14 5.67 -1.78
CA ASP A 242 -0.33 6.31 -0.55
C ASP A 242 0.66 6.05 0.60
N GLU A 243 0.70 6.93 1.60
CA GLU A 243 1.56 6.83 2.78
C GLU A 243 3.06 6.63 2.45
N LEU A 244 3.64 7.52 1.64
CA LEU A 244 5.07 7.46 1.27
C LEU A 244 6.01 7.42 2.50
N GLU A 245 5.56 7.87 3.65
CA GLU A 245 6.25 7.85 4.93
C GLU A 245 6.32 6.49 5.60
N SER A 246 5.50 5.52 5.20
CA SER A 246 5.43 4.20 5.84
C SER A 246 6.77 3.45 5.91
N PRO A 247 7.61 3.39 4.86
CA PRO A 247 8.91 2.74 4.95
C PRO A 247 9.82 3.34 6.02
N TYR A 248 9.78 4.67 6.18
CA TYR A 248 10.55 5.34 7.25
C TYR A 248 10.00 5.01 8.64
N ARG A 249 8.68 5.08 8.81
CA ARG A 249 7.99 4.74 10.07
C ARG A 249 8.39 3.35 10.56
N MET A 250 8.43 2.38 9.65
CA MET A 250 8.70 0.99 9.99
C MET A 250 10.19 0.66 10.10
N HIS A 251 11.04 1.20 9.25
CA HIS A 251 12.44 0.75 9.09
C HIS A 251 13.46 1.88 8.96
N GLY A 252 13.06 3.13 9.16
CA GLY A 252 13.94 4.28 9.12
C GLY A 252 14.43 4.65 7.72
N GLU A 253 15.43 5.51 7.67
CA GLU A 253 15.91 6.17 6.46
C GLU A 253 16.41 5.20 5.36
N VAL A 254 16.97 4.05 5.74
CA VAL A 254 17.49 3.09 4.76
C VAL A 254 16.37 2.52 3.89
N ALA A 255 15.25 2.15 4.49
CA ALA A 255 14.09 1.63 3.77
C ALA A 255 13.44 2.70 2.88
N GLU A 256 13.35 3.92 3.38
CA GLU A 256 12.84 5.06 2.63
C GLU A 256 13.72 5.38 1.41
N ARG A 257 15.05 5.38 1.55
CA ARG A 257 15.97 5.56 0.41
C ARG A 257 15.80 4.47 -0.65
N LYS A 258 15.66 3.21 -0.23
CA LYS A 258 15.40 2.10 -1.16
C LYS A 258 14.07 2.27 -1.89
N PHE A 259 13.03 2.70 -1.18
CA PHE A 259 11.73 2.95 -1.80
C PHE A 259 11.78 4.08 -2.83
N LEU A 260 12.47 5.20 -2.52
CA LEU A 260 12.70 6.28 -3.48
C LEU A 260 13.49 5.81 -4.70
N GLU A 261 14.43 4.87 -4.53
CA GLU A 261 15.18 4.27 -5.63
C GLU A 261 14.27 3.45 -6.56
N ILE A 262 13.28 2.74 -6.01
CA ILE A 262 12.28 2.02 -6.81
C ILE A 262 11.37 2.95 -7.58
N LEU A 263 10.90 4.06 -6.98
CA LEU A 263 10.15 5.09 -7.71
C LEU A 263 10.96 5.66 -8.87
N LYS A 264 12.25 5.88 -8.66
CA LYS A 264 13.18 6.33 -9.70
C LYS A 264 13.35 5.28 -10.81
N ARG A 265 13.43 3.98 -10.47
CA ARG A 265 13.48 2.90 -11.47
C ARG A 265 12.18 2.85 -12.29
N LEU A 266 11.02 2.89 -11.65
CA LEU A 266 9.72 2.93 -12.34
C LEU A 266 9.66 4.13 -13.31
N TYR A 267 10.05 5.32 -12.87
CA TYR A 267 10.05 6.51 -13.71
C TYR A 267 10.99 6.38 -14.92
N ASN A 268 12.22 5.87 -14.71
CA ASN A 268 13.25 5.84 -15.76
C ASN A 268 13.07 4.69 -16.76
N GLU A 269 12.63 3.52 -16.29
CA GLU A 269 12.64 2.29 -17.07
C GLU A 269 11.28 1.96 -17.69
N VAL A 270 10.19 2.48 -17.12
CA VAL A 270 8.82 2.24 -17.60
C VAL A 270 8.30 3.45 -18.35
N LYS A 271 7.63 3.24 -19.48
CA LYS A 271 7.01 4.30 -20.28
C LYS A 271 5.49 4.31 -20.13
N GLY A 272 4.89 5.50 -20.27
CA GLY A 272 3.44 5.63 -20.24
C GLY A 272 2.83 5.58 -18.85
N LEU A 273 3.60 5.93 -17.81
CA LEU A 273 3.21 5.95 -16.40
C LEU A 273 2.99 7.36 -15.89
N VAL A 274 1.95 7.55 -15.07
CA VAL A 274 1.85 8.67 -14.14
C VAL A 274 1.98 8.09 -12.72
N ILE A 275 2.96 8.55 -11.97
CA ILE A 275 3.22 8.11 -10.59
C ILE A 275 2.77 9.24 -9.67
N GLY A 276 1.64 9.06 -8.97
CA GLY A 276 1.20 9.94 -7.90
C GLY A 276 1.76 9.44 -6.56
N ILE A 277 2.39 10.31 -5.79
CA ILE A 277 2.88 9.97 -4.45
C ILE A 277 2.19 10.86 -3.42
N ALA A 278 1.34 10.26 -2.58
CA ALA A 278 0.69 10.94 -1.48
C ALA A 278 1.56 10.86 -0.22
N VAL A 279 1.80 12.01 0.41
CA VAL A 279 2.75 12.13 1.50
C VAL A 279 2.34 13.25 2.47
N LEU A 280 2.77 13.12 3.73
CA LEU A 280 2.61 14.16 4.74
C LEU A 280 3.42 15.40 4.35
N LYS A 281 2.76 16.57 4.30
CA LYS A 281 3.43 17.83 3.94
C LYS A 281 4.54 18.20 4.92
N GLU A 282 4.38 17.83 6.17
CA GLU A 282 5.30 18.13 7.28
C GLU A 282 6.66 17.45 7.11
N ILE A 283 6.68 16.26 6.49
CA ILE A 283 7.93 15.51 6.25
C ILE A 283 8.47 15.67 4.82
N TRP A 284 7.73 16.33 3.94
CA TRP A 284 8.15 16.52 2.54
C TRP A 284 9.53 17.15 2.37
N PRO A 285 9.90 18.23 3.10
CA PRO A 285 11.24 18.79 3.00
C PRO A 285 12.34 17.78 3.30
N ARG A 286 12.14 16.88 4.28
CA ARG A 286 13.07 15.81 4.58
C ARG A 286 13.18 14.81 3.44
N ILE A 287 12.06 14.42 2.83
CA ILE A 287 12.08 13.52 1.66
C ILE A 287 12.89 14.12 0.52
N LEU A 288 12.75 15.43 0.28
CA LEU A 288 13.56 16.14 -0.71
C LEU A 288 15.05 16.16 -0.36
N GLU A 289 15.41 16.19 0.91
CA GLU A 289 16.81 16.15 1.35
C GLU A 289 17.45 14.78 1.05
N ILE A 290 16.73 13.68 1.34
CA ILE A 290 17.24 12.31 1.15
C ILE A 290 17.11 11.80 -0.29
N ALA A 291 16.18 12.35 -1.07
CA ALA A 291 16.06 12.05 -2.49
C ALA A 291 17.30 12.56 -3.26
N ASP A 292 17.82 11.74 -4.15
CA ASP A 292 18.95 12.15 -4.98
C ASP A 292 18.56 13.26 -5.98
N ALA A 293 19.54 14.05 -6.43
CA ALA A 293 19.31 15.14 -7.37
C ALA A 293 18.61 14.69 -8.68
N PRO A 294 18.95 13.52 -9.26
CA PRO A 294 18.24 12.99 -10.42
C PRO A 294 16.75 12.73 -10.17
N LEU A 295 16.36 12.19 -9.01
CA LEU A 295 14.94 11.96 -8.70
C LEU A 295 14.21 13.29 -8.49
N ARG A 296 14.80 14.22 -7.71
CA ARG A 296 14.20 15.55 -7.49
C ARG A 296 13.92 16.30 -8.79
N SER A 297 14.85 16.24 -9.75
CA SER A 297 14.68 16.93 -11.04
C SER A 297 13.59 16.33 -11.93
N ARG A 298 13.06 15.16 -11.59
CA ARG A 298 12.00 14.45 -12.32
C ARG A 298 10.62 14.64 -11.70
N MET A 299 10.55 15.16 -10.49
CA MET A 299 9.29 15.46 -9.82
C MET A 299 8.63 16.67 -10.48
N GLU A 300 7.35 16.54 -10.80
CA GLU A 300 6.50 17.68 -11.13
C GLU A 300 6.35 18.58 -9.90
N PRO A 301 5.95 19.84 -10.05
CA PRO A 301 5.66 20.70 -8.91
C PRO A 301 4.61 20.07 -8.00
N GLU A 302 4.92 20.05 -6.70
CA GLU A 302 4.03 19.47 -5.69
C GLU A 302 2.66 20.15 -5.70
N GLN A 303 1.62 19.34 -5.44
CA GLN A 303 0.25 19.78 -5.29
C GLN A 303 -0.23 19.53 -3.88
N GLU A 304 -0.87 20.51 -3.25
CA GLU A 304 -1.34 20.41 -1.87
C GLU A 304 -2.86 20.26 -1.79
N LEU A 305 -3.31 19.26 -1.00
CA LEU A 305 -4.72 19.11 -0.59
C LEU A 305 -5.07 20.23 0.40
N LYS A 306 -6.10 20.99 0.06
CA LYS A 306 -6.57 22.07 0.91
C LYS A 306 -7.54 21.56 1.97
N LEU A 307 -7.51 22.17 3.14
CA LEU A 307 -8.51 21.95 4.18
C LEU A 307 -9.90 22.40 3.70
N PHE A 308 -10.96 21.88 4.30
CA PHE A 308 -12.31 22.36 4.07
C PHE A 308 -12.43 23.83 4.45
N SER A 309 -13.12 24.61 3.65
CA SER A 309 -13.72 25.85 4.15
C SER A 309 -14.98 25.51 4.95
N ILE A 310 -15.50 26.48 5.69
CA ILE A 310 -16.76 26.31 6.38
C ILE A 310 -17.91 25.89 5.43
N ASN A 311 -17.91 26.43 4.22
CA ASN A 311 -18.90 26.06 3.21
C ASN A 311 -18.72 24.63 2.70
N ASP A 312 -17.48 24.17 2.54
CA ASP A 312 -17.19 22.77 2.18
C ASP A 312 -17.68 21.82 3.27
N LEU A 313 -17.47 22.18 4.54
CA LEU A 313 -17.93 21.38 5.67
C LEU A 313 -19.46 21.32 5.73
N LYS A 314 -20.16 22.45 5.52
CA LYS A 314 -21.63 22.48 5.43
C LYS A 314 -22.15 21.58 4.30
N ILE A 315 -21.55 21.67 3.11
CA ILE A 315 -21.92 20.85 1.95
C ILE A 315 -21.61 19.36 2.22
N PHE A 316 -20.44 19.05 2.78
CA PHE A 316 -20.06 17.69 3.12
C PHE A 316 -21.04 17.06 4.12
N TYR A 317 -21.35 17.79 5.21
CA TYR A 317 -22.29 17.36 6.23
C TYR A 317 -23.68 17.08 5.61
N SER A 318 -24.22 18.05 4.85
CA SER A 318 -25.53 17.90 4.22
C SER A 318 -25.60 16.70 3.29
N LYS A 319 -24.59 16.50 2.43
CA LYS A 319 -24.53 15.33 1.52
C LYS A 319 -24.45 14.01 2.29
N LYS A 320 -23.70 13.98 3.40
CA LYS A 320 -23.55 12.79 4.24
C LYS A 320 -24.87 12.41 4.89
N MET A 321 -25.60 13.41 5.39
CA MET A 321 -26.92 13.21 5.97
C MET A 321 -27.96 12.84 4.90
N GLU A 322 -27.95 13.50 3.74
CA GLU A 322 -28.82 13.16 2.60
C GLU A 322 -28.64 11.68 2.19
N ASN A 323 -27.40 11.24 1.99
CA ASN A 323 -27.11 9.85 1.68
C ASN A 323 -27.59 8.87 2.77
N PHE A 324 -27.46 9.26 4.04
CA PHE A 324 -27.96 8.46 5.16
C PHE A 324 -29.50 8.33 5.11
N TRP A 325 -30.22 9.42 4.82
CA TRP A 325 -31.68 9.37 4.72
C TRP A 325 -32.14 8.53 3.53
N ASP A 326 -31.47 8.66 2.39
CA ASP A 326 -31.74 7.85 1.20
C ASP A 326 -31.51 6.36 1.44
N GLU A 327 -30.45 5.99 2.13
CA GLU A 327 -30.13 4.59 2.49
C GLU A 327 -31.18 4.00 3.47
N ASN A 328 -31.83 4.84 4.27
CA ASN A 328 -32.95 4.45 5.16
C ASN A 328 -34.35 4.64 4.52
N ASN A 329 -34.41 4.88 3.21
CA ASN A 329 -35.64 5.10 2.44
C ASN A 329 -36.50 6.27 2.98
N LEU A 330 -35.88 7.33 3.44
CA LEU A 330 -36.53 8.54 3.91
C LEU A 330 -36.18 9.76 3.05
N ASN A 331 -37.16 10.62 2.82
CA ASN A 331 -36.87 11.92 2.26
C ASN A 331 -36.05 12.75 3.26
N PRO A 332 -35.00 13.48 2.82
CA PRO A 332 -34.25 14.35 3.70
C PRO A 332 -35.14 15.38 4.42
N PRO A 333 -34.76 15.74 5.67
CA PRO A 333 -35.45 16.85 6.37
C PRO A 333 -35.37 18.16 5.59
N LEU A 334 -36.34 19.03 5.77
CA LEU A 334 -36.35 20.37 5.15
C LEU A 334 -35.11 21.21 5.53
N TYR A 335 -34.55 20.94 6.69
CA TYR A 335 -33.33 21.58 7.16
C TYR A 335 -32.11 20.63 6.91
N PRO A 336 -31.23 20.93 5.94
CA PRO A 336 -30.19 20.04 5.51
C PRO A 336 -29.13 19.70 6.57
N LEU A 337 -28.97 20.50 7.60
CA LEU A 337 -28.02 20.30 8.69
C LEU A 337 -28.57 19.51 9.87
N PHE A 338 -29.88 19.11 9.85
CA PHE A 338 -30.46 18.29 10.90
C PHE A 338 -29.68 16.99 11.16
N PRO A 339 -29.46 16.54 12.42
CA PRO A 339 -29.93 17.10 13.70
C PRO A 339 -29.10 18.27 14.24
N LEU A 340 -27.99 18.66 13.62
CA LEU A 340 -27.21 19.82 14.03
C LEU A 340 -27.75 21.12 13.42
N ASN A 341 -27.07 22.22 13.66
CA ASN A 341 -27.40 23.54 13.11
C ASN A 341 -26.12 24.27 12.62
N GLU A 342 -26.30 25.45 12.02
CA GLU A 342 -25.18 26.23 11.47
C GLU A 342 -24.13 26.58 12.52
N LYS A 343 -24.59 27.00 13.73
CA LYS A 343 -23.68 27.41 14.79
C LYS A 343 -22.81 26.27 15.28
N LEU A 344 -23.36 25.07 15.42
CA LEU A 344 -22.59 23.87 15.78
C LEU A 344 -21.56 23.48 14.68
N ILE A 345 -21.95 23.59 13.42
CA ILE A 345 -21.00 23.36 12.29
C ILE A 345 -19.88 24.43 12.29
N GLU A 346 -20.22 25.68 12.61
CA GLU A 346 -19.21 26.74 12.75
C GLU A 346 -18.25 26.47 13.91
N MET A 347 -18.75 26.04 15.07
CA MET A 347 -17.89 25.64 16.20
C MET A 347 -16.99 24.46 15.85
N ILE A 348 -17.49 23.44 15.14
CA ILE A 348 -16.69 22.31 14.65
C ILE A 348 -15.58 22.84 13.72
N TYR A 349 -15.93 23.72 12.79
CA TYR A 349 -14.96 24.30 11.85
C TYR A 349 -13.88 25.11 12.58
N GLU A 350 -14.25 25.96 13.52
CA GLU A 350 -13.31 26.77 14.29
C GLU A 350 -12.31 25.91 15.07
N LYS A 351 -12.78 24.80 15.66
CA LYS A 351 -11.91 23.86 16.39
C LYS A 351 -11.02 23.06 15.47
N THR A 352 -11.55 22.55 14.35
CA THR A 352 -10.83 21.63 13.47
C THR A 352 -10.05 22.35 12.37
N LYS A 353 -10.23 23.68 12.25
CA LYS A 353 -9.69 24.50 11.16
C LYS A 353 -9.97 23.92 9.76
N GLY A 354 -11.06 23.14 9.66
CA GLY A 354 -11.47 22.51 8.43
C GLY A 354 -10.73 21.21 8.10
N ASN A 355 -10.01 20.60 9.06
CA ASN A 355 -9.45 19.25 8.84
C ASN A 355 -10.59 18.23 8.68
N PRO A 356 -10.70 17.51 7.54
CA PRO A 356 -11.83 16.63 7.27
C PRO A 356 -12.03 15.54 8.32
N ARG A 357 -10.97 14.81 8.71
CA ARG A 357 -11.03 13.72 9.70
C ARG A 357 -11.53 14.21 11.05
N ASN A 358 -10.97 15.30 11.56
CA ASN A 358 -11.34 15.87 12.85
C ASN A 358 -12.77 16.44 12.81
N SER A 359 -13.16 17.05 11.69
CA SER A 359 -14.54 17.54 11.50
C SER A 359 -15.54 16.38 11.52
N ILE A 360 -15.25 15.26 10.86
CA ILE A 360 -16.08 14.06 10.86
C ILE A 360 -16.23 13.49 12.28
N LYS A 361 -15.11 13.38 13.03
CA LYS A 361 -15.13 12.92 14.43
C LYS A 361 -16.02 13.79 15.33
N LEU A 362 -15.92 15.12 15.21
CA LEU A 362 -16.76 16.02 16.01
C LEU A 362 -18.23 16.03 15.55
N CYS A 363 -18.50 15.98 14.25
CA CYS A 363 -19.87 15.82 13.74
C CYS A 363 -20.50 14.55 14.32
N ARG A 364 -19.77 13.43 14.30
CA ARG A 364 -20.22 12.16 14.88
C ARG A 364 -20.53 12.32 16.37
N LYS A 365 -19.58 12.85 17.14
CA LYS A 365 -19.75 13.05 18.59
C LYS A 365 -20.99 13.88 18.90
N PHE A 366 -21.23 14.99 18.20
CA PHE A 366 -22.38 15.85 18.42
C PHE A 366 -23.69 15.16 18.03
N ILE A 367 -23.71 14.41 16.92
CA ILE A 367 -24.90 13.63 16.54
C ILE A 367 -25.21 12.57 17.61
N ASP A 368 -24.21 11.84 18.08
CA ASP A 368 -24.37 10.78 19.08
C ASP A 368 -24.99 11.37 20.39
N MET A 369 -24.49 12.52 20.84
CA MET A 369 -25.02 13.19 22.05
C MET A 369 -26.51 13.58 21.92
N VAL A 370 -26.91 14.08 20.74
CA VAL A 370 -28.31 14.43 20.47
C VAL A 370 -29.20 13.18 20.33
N VAL A 371 -28.68 12.16 19.63
CA VAL A 371 -29.42 10.91 19.35
C VAL A 371 -29.61 10.08 20.61
N MET A 372 -28.60 10.02 21.48
CA MET A 372 -28.65 9.28 22.75
C MET A 372 -29.37 10.06 23.89
N GLU A 373 -29.93 11.24 23.58
CA GLU A 373 -30.60 12.11 24.55
C GLU A 373 -29.72 12.56 25.73
N GLU A 374 -28.40 12.55 25.53
CA GLU A 374 -27.47 13.10 26.51
C GLU A 374 -27.58 14.60 26.62
N MET A 375 -27.86 15.28 25.50
CA MET A 375 -28.07 16.71 25.39
C MET A 375 -29.10 17.04 24.31
N THR A 376 -29.89 18.08 24.53
CA THR A 376 -30.68 18.72 23.46
C THR A 376 -29.75 19.55 22.56
N VAL A 377 -30.24 19.94 21.37
CA VAL A 377 -29.48 20.81 20.47
C VAL A 377 -29.17 22.16 21.13
N GLU A 378 -30.09 22.68 21.90
CA GLU A 378 -29.95 23.94 22.66
C GLU A 378 -28.87 23.83 23.73
N GLU A 379 -28.91 22.79 24.55
CA GLU A 379 -27.88 22.52 25.57
C GLU A 379 -26.51 22.30 24.93
N LEU A 380 -26.45 21.57 23.79
CA LEU A 380 -25.23 21.37 23.06
C LEU A 380 -24.64 22.67 22.48
N MET A 381 -25.50 23.63 22.11
CA MET A 381 -25.05 24.97 21.68
C MET A 381 -24.40 25.77 22.81
N GLU A 382 -24.86 25.58 24.06
CA GLU A 382 -24.28 26.23 25.24
C GLU A 382 -23.02 25.51 25.71
N ALA A 383 -23.09 24.21 25.88
CA ALA A 383 -21.98 23.38 26.36
C ALA A 383 -20.94 23.04 25.28
N GLY A 384 -21.27 23.21 24.01
CA GLY A 384 -20.43 22.81 22.88
C GLY A 384 -19.04 23.47 22.86
N VAL A 385 -18.92 24.68 23.45
CA VAL A 385 -17.64 25.37 23.61
C VAL A 385 -16.69 24.55 24.49
N ASP A 386 -17.17 24.02 25.60
CA ASP A 386 -16.37 23.23 26.55
C ASP A 386 -16.06 21.85 25.96
N ILE A 387 -17.04 21.20 25.31
CA ILE A 387 -16.86 19.91 24.63
C ILE A 387 -15.80 20.01 23.51
N VAL A 388 -15.87 21.09 22.74
CA VAL A 388 -14.90 21.39 21.69
C VAL A 388 -13.54 21.73 22.31
N ALA A 389 -13.47 22.41 23.43
CA ALA A 389 -12.22 22.71 24.12
C ALA A 389 -11.51 21.47 24.64
N THR A 390 -12.26 20.45 25.12
CA THR A 390 -11.71 19.17 25.61
C THR A 390 -11.33 18.20 24.48
N ALA A 391 -11.84 18.40 23.26
CA ALA A 391 -11.39 17.63 22.11
C ALA A 391 -9.90 17.91 21.86
N LYS A 392 -9.09 16.87 21.65
CA LYS A 392 -7.68 17.06 21.26
C LYS A 392 -7.63 18.07 20.11
N PRO A 393 -6.80 19.12 20.20
CA PRO A 393 -6.59 20.01 19.06
C PRO A 393 -6.15 19.16 17.84
N PRO A 394 -6.46 19.59 16.62
CA PRO A 394 -5.71 19.08 15.48
C PRO A 394 -4.25 19.31 15.86
N SER A 395 -3.43 18.28 15.72
CA SER A 395 -2.05 18.28 16.21
C SER A 395 -1.44 19.67 16.07
N GLU A 396 -0.88 20.25 17.13
CA GLU A 396 -0.16 21.52 17.10
C GLU A 396 1.09 21.49 16.21
N ILE A 397 1.22 20.45 15.39
CA ILE A 397 2.26 20.22 14.39
C ILE A 397 2.01 21.09 13.14
N GLU A 398 1.47 22.29 13.29
CA GLU A 398 1.61 23.34 12.28
C GLU A 398 3.03 23.94 12.27
N GLU A 399 3.86 23.64 13.26
CA GLU A 399 5.25 24.01 13.22
C GLU A 399 5.98 23.14 12.19
N SER A 400 6.29 23.75 11.07
CA SER A 400 7.22 23.19 10.07
C SER A 400 8.47 22.68 10.80
N ILE A 401 8.87 21.43 10.49
CA ILE A 401 10.12 20.88 11.04
C ILE A 401 11.25 21.85 10.70
N ASP A 402 11.91 22.38 11.69
CA ASP A 402 13.09 23.23 11.50
C ASP A 402 14.30 22.35 11.19
N PHE A 403 14.59 22.16 9.91
CA PHE A 403 15.70 21.34 9.42
C PHE A 403 17.08 21.95 9.71
N SER A 404 17.17 23.12 10.31
CA SER A 404 18.45 23.68 10.82
C SER A 404 18.86 23.08 12.17
N LYS A 405 17.94 22.39 12.86
CA LYS A 405 18.18 21.77 14.17
C LYS A 405 19.05 20.48 14.09
N PRO A 406 19.61 20.04 15.23
CA PRO A 406 20.35 18.79 15.30
C PRO A 406 19.51 17.60 14.79
N ARG A 407 20.14 16.66 14.08
CA ARG A 407 19.48 15.51 13.42
C ARG A 407 18.61 14.68 14.37
N GLU A 408 19.01 14.57 15.63
CA GLU A 408 18.25 13.84 16.67
C GLU A 408 16.93 14.56 17.03
N GLU A 409 16.92 15.89 17.10
CA GLU A 409 15.69 16.65 17.36
C GLU A 409 14.72 16.58 16.19
N ILE A 410 15.25 16.63 14.96
CA ILE A 410 14.45 16.45 13.73
C ILE A 410 13.84 15.06 13.73
N LYS A 411 14.61 14.02 14.02
CA LYS A 411 14.16 12.64 14.10
C LYS A 411 13.02 12.48 15.12
N LYS A 412 13.22 13.01 16.33
CA LYS A 412 12.20 12.96 17.38
C LYS A 412 10.89 13.64 16.95
N LYS A 413 10.96 14.81 16.32
CA LYS A 413 9.79 15.53 15.83
C LYS A 413 9.06 14.75 14.72
N ILE A 414 9.81 14.09 13.81
CA ILE A 414 9.23 13.22 12.78
C ILE A 414 8.53 12.02 13.42
N GLU A 415 9.15 11.38 14.43
CA GLU A 415 8.56 10.27 15.15
C GLU A 415 7.27 10.68 15.88
N GLU A 416 7.23 11.86 16.48
CA GLU A 416 6.02 12.45 17.08
C GLU A 416 4.91 12.64 16.06
N ILE A 417 5.21 13.23 14.89
CA ILE A 417 4.25 13.42 13.78
C ILE A 417 3.69 12.07 13.31
N LEU A 418 4.55 11.08 13.11
CA LEU A 418 4.14 9.75 12.65
C LEU A 418 3.33 8.98 13.70
N ALA A 419 3.57 9.21 15.00
CA ALA A 419 2.82 8.59 16.08
C ALA A 419 1.39 9.11 16.22
N GLU A 420 1.11 10.34 15.78
CA GLU A 420 -0.23 10.93 15.81
C GLU A 420 -1.11 10.53 14.62
N GLU A 421 -0.52 9.98 13.57
CA GLU A 421 -1.27 9.54 12.40
C GLU A 421 -1.91 8.17 12.67
N GLU A 422 -3.24 8.10 12.63
CA GLU A 422 -3.96 6.81 12.64
C GLU A 422 -3.72 6.12 11.28
N TYR A 423 -3.05 5.00 11.30
CA TYR A 423 -2.81 4.18 10.11
C TYR A 423 -3.53 2.83 10.23
N THR A 424 -3.87 2.27 9.09
CA THR A 424 -4.40 0.90 9.03
C THR A 424 -3.22 -0.06 9.02
N ILE A 425 -3.20 -1.00 9.97
CA ILE A 425 -2.18 -2.05 9.99
C ILE A 425 -2.49 -3.03 8.87
N ASP A 426 -1.56 -3.13 7.93
CA ASP A 426 -1.60 -4.13 6.88
C ASP A 426 -0.66 -5.29 7.24
N VAL A 427 -1.25 -6.44 7.57
CA VAL A 427 -0.50 -7.64 7.95
C VAL A 427 -0.06 -8.37 6.68
N ASN A 428 1.05 -7.91 6.14
CA ASN A 428 1.69 -8.50 4.98
C ASN A 428 3.10 -9.02 5.32
N PRO A 429 3.73 -9.85 4.47
CA PRO A 429 5.05 -10.42 4.72
C PRO A 429 6.13 -9.39 5.05
N ALA A 430 6.10 -8.25 4.40
CA ALA A 430 7.09 -7.19 4.59
C ALA A 430 6.91 -6.50 5.95
N SER A 431 5.66 -6.18 6.33
CA SER A 431 5.33 -5.61 7.65
C SER A 431 5.76 -6.54 8.79
N VAL A 432 5.45 -7.83 8.65
CA VAL A 432 5.82 -8.85 9.65
C VAL A 432 7.34 -9.01 9.75
N ALA A 433 8.07 -9.05 8.61
CA ALA A 433 9.54 -9.12 8.63
C ALA A 433 10.14 -7.94 9.38
N GLY A 434 9.68 -6.75 9.08
CA GLY A 434 10.17 -5.55 9.71
C GLY A 434 9.84 -5.46 11.19
N ALA A 435 8.63 -5.82 11.56
CA ALA A 435 8.23 -5.88 12.95
C ALA A 435 9.08 -6.90 13.74
N ALA A 436 9.32 -8.08 13.16
CA ALA A 436 10.18 -9.09 13.74
C ALA A 436 11.60 -8.56 14.00
N LEU A 437 12.21 -7.88 13.01
CA LEU A 437 13.54 -7.30 13.16
C LEU A 437 13.59 -6.22 14.24
N LYS A 438 12.59 -5.34 14.29
CA LYS A 438 12.50 -4.32 15.35
C LYS A 438 12.36 -4.95 16.73
N CYS A 439 11.51 -5.97 16.87
CA CYS A 439 11.37 -6.71 18.13
C CYS A 439 12.68 -7.35 18.54
N ILE A 440 13.40 -8.03 17.61
CA ILE A 440 14.71 -8.63 17.88
C ILE A 440 15.70 -7.57 18.36
N THR A 441 15.78 -6.42 17.69
CA THR A 441 16.68 -5.32 18.07
C THR A 441 16.35 -4.79 19.48
N LYS A 442 15.05 -4.54 19.78
CA LYS A 442 14.62 -4.09 21.11
C LYS A 442 14.86 -5.10 22.21
N VAL A 443 14.62 -6.39 21.93
CA VAL A 443 14.98 -7.47 22.88
C VAL A 443 16.47 -7.48 23.13
N GLY A 444 17.29 -7.24 22.11
CA GLY A 444 18.75 -7.08 22.26
C GLY A 444 19.10 -5.93 23.19
N GLU A 445 18.52 -4.75 22.99
CA GLU A 445 18.72 -3.58 23.86
C GLU A 445 18.33 -3.87 25.32
N MET A 446 17.18 -4.54 25.54
CA MET A 446 16.70 -4.91 26.88
C MET A 446 17.56 -5.98 27.59
N THR A 447 18.18 -6.87 26.83
CA THR A 447 18.97 -7.99 27.35
C THR A 447 20.47 -7.75 27.29
N GLY A 448 20.92 -6.60 26.78
CA GLY A 448 22.32 -6.27 26.57
C GLY A 448 22.98 -7.08 25.45
N LYS A 449 22.21 -7.61 24.49
CA LYS A 449 22.69 -8.40 23.36
C LYS A 449 22.73 -7.56 22.11
N GLU A 450 23.78 -7.66 21.31
CA GLU A 450 23.89 -6.94 20.04
C GLU A 450 23.34 -7.77 18.87
N PHE A 451 22.34 -7.23 18.18
CA PHE A 451 21.83 -7.76 16.92
C PHE A 451 22.06 -6.72 15.80
N LYS A 452 22.79 -7.10 14.77
CA LYS A 452 22.91 -6.30 13.54
C LYS A 452 21.94 -6.86 12.51
N THR A 453 21.03 -6.03 12.04
CA THR A 453 19.99 -6.44 11.10
C THR A 453 20.17 -5.75 9.77
N GLN A 454 19.95 -6.49 8.69
CA GLN A 454 19.97 -5.99 7.31
C GLN A 454 18.77 -6.55 6.56
N MET A 455 17.89 -5.67 6.08
CA MET A 455 16.78 -6.04 5.19
C MET A 455 17.28 -6.34 3.78
N GLU A 456 16.58 -7.23 3.07
CA GLU A 456 16.89 -7.63 1.68
C GLU A 456 18.35 -8.06 1.50
N TYR A 457 18.73 -9.11 2.22
CA TYR A 457 20.08 -9.63 2.07
C TYR A 457 20.23 -10.40 0.76
N LYS A 458 21.19 -9.96 -0.07
CA LYS A 458 21.49 -10.53 -1.38
C LYS A 458 22.70 -11.45 -1.30
N PHE A 459 22.58 -12.64 -1.88
CA PHE A 459 23.67 -13.60 -2.01
C PHE A 459 23.72 -14.20 -3.42
N LEU A 460 24.84 -14.80 -3.78
CA LEU A 460 25.02 -15.44 -5.08
C LEU A 460 24.68 -16.93 -4.98
N LEU A 461 23.77 -17.40 -5.82
CA LEU A 461 23.51 -18.82 -6.07
C LEU A 461 24.05 -19.15 -7.47
N GLY A 462 25.26 -19.67 -7.52
CA GLY A 462 25.98 -19.85 -8.79
C GLY A 462 26.23 -18.51 -9.49
N LYS A 463 25.56 -18.26 -10.63
CA LYS A 463 25.67 -16.99 -11.39
C LYS A 463 24.49 -16.02 -11.15
N ARG A 464 23.53 -16.38 -10.32
CA ARG A 464 22.32 -15.58 -10.05
C ARG A 464 22.39 -14.96 -8.67
N THR A 465 21.90 -13.75 -8.55
CA THR A 465 21.68 -13.14 -7.24
C THR A 465 20.32 -13.57 -6.73
N GLN A 466 20.27 -14.10 -5.50
CA GLN A 466 19.03 -14.33 -4.76
C GLN A 466 18.94 -13.39 -3.57
N THR A 467 17.72 -13.15 -3.11
CA THR A 467 17.43 -12.26 -1.99
C THR A 467 16.59 -13.00 -0.96
N ILE A 468 17.00 -12.93 0.31
CA ILE A 468 16.15 -13.30 1.47
C ILE A 468 15.65 -12.05 2.17
N ALA A 469 14.58 -12.18 2.95
CA ALA A 469 13.91 -11.05 3.58
C ALA A 469 14.86 -10.24 4.47
N ALA A 470 15.68 -10.89 5.29
CA ALA A 470 16.69 -10.18 6.08
C ALA A 470 17.85 -11.09 6.51
N LEU A 471 18.96 -10.43 6.91
CA LEU A 471 20.08 -11.01 7.63
C LEU A 471 20.10 -10.44 9.05
N ILE A 472 20.37 -11.31 10.04
CA ILE A 472 20.56 -10.98 11.45
C ILE A 472 21.91 -11.52 11.86
N GLU A 473 22.82 -10.66 12.28
CA GLU A 473 24.13 -11.06 12.79
C GLU A 473 24.18 -10.87 14.30
N THR A 474 24.60 -11.91 15.00
CA THR A 474 24.77 -11.91 16.46
C THR A 474 25.86 -12.91 16.86
N GLU A 475 26.78 -12.52 17.75
CA GLU A 475 27.90 -13.35 18.24
C GLU A 475 28.66 -14.12 17.14
N GLY A 476 28.85 -13.51 15.97
CA GLY A 476 29.56 -14.11 14.85
C GLY A 476 28.73 -15.13 14.04
N LYS A 477 27.48 -15.39 14.42
CA LYS A 477 26.54 -16.18 13.63
C LYS A 477 25.73 -15.29 12.68
N LYS A 478 25.38 -15.83 11.52
CA LYS A 478 24.54 -15.19 10.51
C LYS A 478 23.23 -15.96 10.39
N TRP A 479 22.14 -15.33 10.78
CA TRP A 479 20.78 -15.85 10.63
C TRP A 479 20.10 -15.23 9.41
N GLY A 480 19.56 -16.05 8.52
CA GLY A 480 18.65 -15.58 7.48
C GLY A 480 17.22 -15.56 7.99
N LEU A 481 16.50 -14.48 7.79
CA LEU A 481 15.05 -14.41 8.00
C LEU A 481 14.33 -14.46 6.66
N GLU A 482 13.28 -15.30 6.57
CA GLU A 482 12.44 -15.36 5.39
C GLU A 482 10.95 -15.50 5.76
N ILE A 483 10.09 -14.92 4.91
CA ILE A 483 8.64 -15.02 5.02
C ILE A 483 8.08 -15.33 3.63
N PRO A 484 7.14 -16.27 3.50
CA PRO A 484 6.54 -16.59 2.20
C PRO A 484 5.76 -15.39 1.63
N SER A 485 5.73 -15.27 0.30
CA SER A 485 4.93 -14.29 -0.42
C SER A 485 3.45 -14.70 -0.40
N ILE A 486 2.71 -14.18 0.57
CA ILE A 486 1.30 -14.52 0.83
C ILE A 486 0.47 -13.26 1.01
N LYS A 487 -0.84 -13.37 0.81
CA LYS A 487 -1.79 -12.25 1.01
C LYS A 487 -2.36 -12.17 2.42
N THR A 488 -2.31 -13.26 3.18
CA THR A 488 -2.88 -13.35 4.53
C THR A 488 -2.18 -14.43 5.33
N PHE A 489 -2.08 -14.24 6.64
CA PHE A 489 -1.55 -15.23 7.57
C PHE A 489 -2.63 -16.16 8.17
N ASP A 490 -3.90 -16.05 7.73
CA ASP A 490 -4.99 -16.91 8.17
C ASP A 490 -5.11 -18.22 7.38
N ARG A 491 -4.28 -18.40 6.37
CA ARG A 491 -4.25 -19.60 5.53
C ARG A 491 -2.84 -20.11 5.38
N SER A 492 -2.69 -21.43 5.32
CA SER A 492 -1.41 -22.08 5.03
C SER A 492 -0.72 -21.45 3.81
N ALA A 493 0.59 -21.27 3.90
CA ALA A 493 1.38 -20.70 2.80
C ALA A 493 1.55 -21.66 1.60
N GLY A 494 1.26 -22.96 1.78
CA GLY A 494 1.35 -23.94 0.70
C GLY A 494 2.71 -23.91 -0.02
N VAL A 495 2.67 -23.75 -1.35
CA VAL A 495 3.87 -23.71 -2.22
C VAL A 495 4.77 -22.52 -1.89
N ALA A 496 4.22 -21.37 -1.51
CA ALA A 496 5.01 -20.19 -1.11
C ALA A 496 5.89 -20.49 0.12
N GLY A 497 5.39 -21.28 1.08
CA GLY A 497 6.17 -21.75 2.22
C GLY A 497 7.37 -22.61 1.82
N TYR A 498 7.17 -23.50 0.84
CA TYR A 498 8.27 -24.30 0.29
C TYR A 498 9.37 -23.43 -0.34
N TYR A 499 9.02 -22.42 -1.15
CA TYR A 499 10.00 -21.54 -1.77
C TYR A 499 10.73 -20.65 -0.77
N ALA A 500 10.03 -20.18 0.26
CA ALA A 500 10.65 -19.42 1.34
C ALA A 500 11.71 -20.29 2.09
N ALA A 501 11.36 -21.52 2.46
CA ALA A 501 12.31 -22.48 3.03
C ALA A 501 13.46 -22.79 2.07
N LYS A 502 13.17 -22.93 0.77
CA LYS A 502 14.19 -23.19 -0.24
C LYS A 502 15.20 -22.05 -0.36
N ARG A 503 14.77 -20.79 -0.32
CA ARG A 503 15.70 -19.65 -0.38
C ARG A 503 16.69 -19.65 0.81
N LEU A 504 16.21 -19.95 2.02
CA LEU A 504 17.09 -20.11 3.18
C LEU A 504 18.05 -21.30 3.03
N LYS A 505 17.55 -22.44 2.54
CA LYS A 505 18.39 -23.61 2.27
C LYS A 505 19.47 -23.31 1.22
N ASP A 506 19.14 -22.60 0.15
CA ASP A 506 20.08 -22.17 -0.88
C ASP A 506 21.15 -21.23 -0.27
N ALA A 507 20.74 -20.30 0.62
CA ALA A 507 21.66 -19.41 1.32
C ALA A 507 22.59 -20.16 2.32
N LEU A 508 22.10 -21.22 2.98
CA LEU A 508 22.91 -22.12 3.79
C LEU A 508 23.93 -22.86 2.92
N GLY A 509 23.51 -23.39 1.78
CA GLY A 509 24.37 -24.11 0.83
C GLY A 509 25.51 -23.27 0.28
N GLU A 510 25.30 -21.98 0.09
CA GLU A 510 26.33 -21.02 -0.36
C GLU A 510 27.12 -20.40 0.81
N ASN A 511 26.92 -20.85 2.04
CA ASN A 511 27.52 -20.30 3.28
C ASN A 511 27.26 -18.79 3.48
N ALA A 512 26.20 -18.28 2.91
CA ALA A 512 25.75 -16.88 3.07
C ALA A 512 25.14 -16.64 4.45
N ILE A 513 24.53 -17.68 5.04
CA ILE A 513 24.01 -17.73 6.40
C ILE A 513 24.45 -19.01 7.09
N SER A 514 24.37 -19.06 8.41
CA SER A 514 24.67 -20.24 9.25
C SER A 514 23.41 -20.92 9.78
N GLU A 515 22.32 -20.18 9.93
CA GLU A 515 21.03 -20.62 10.44
C GLU A 515 19.92 -19.87 9.69
N GLY A 516 18.73 -20.44 9.61
CA GLY A 516 17.58 -19.82 8.96
C GLY A 516 16.35 -19.79 9.85
N LEU A 517 15.67 -18.64 9.95
CA LEU A 517 14.38 -18.45 10.60
C LEU A 517 13.30 -18.19 9.56
N LEU A 518 12.29 -19.05 9.55
CA LEU A 518 11.14 -18.96 8.67
C LEU A 518 9.90 -18.59 9.49
N ILE A 519 9.28 -17.43 9.20
CA ILE A 519 8.00 -17.04 9.79
C ILE A 519 6.90 -17.37 8.78
N VAL A 520 5.96 -18.23 9.17
CA VAL A 520 4.90 -18.75 8.29
C VAL A 520 3.54 -18.68 8.94
N PRO A 521 2.45 -18.69 8.15
CA PRO A 521 1.11 -18.90 8.67
C PRO A 521 0.97 -20.23 9.42
N LYS A 522 0.09 -20.25 10.43
CA LYS A 522 -0.28 -21.48 11.13
C LYS A 522 -0.76 -22.57 10.17
N GLY A 523 -0.29 -23.80 10.39
CA GLY A 523 -0.64 -24.96 9.55
C GLY A 523 0.05 -24.98 8.18
N THR A 524 1.11 -24.19 7.99
CA THR A 524 1.95 -24.31 6.79
C THR A 524 2.68 -25.64 6.78
N GLY A 525 2.49 -26.42 5.71
CA GLY A 525 3.04 -27.77 5.53
C GLY A 525 2.84 -28.25 4.10
N GLY A 526 3.20 -29.51 3.87
CA GLY A 526 3.10 -30.20 2.59
C GLY A 526 4.33 -31.09 2.37
N ALA A 527 4.19 -32.20 1.62
CA ALA A 527 5.20 -33.25 1.56
C ALA A 527 6.62 -32.74 1.23
N LYS A 528 6.76 -31.82 0.27
CA LYS A 528 8.06 -31.24 -0.12
C LYS A 528 8.60 -30.28 0.93
N TYR A 529 7.73 -29.46 1.52
CA TYR A 529 8.08 -28.52 2.58
C TYR A 529 8.55 -29.26 3.84
N ASP A 530 7.75 -30.23 4.31
CA ASP A 530 8.04 -30.99 5.51
C ASP A 530 9.34 -31.80 5.37
N LEU A 531 9.55 -32.41 4.21
CA LEU A 531 10.79 -33.13 3.92
C LEU A 531 12.01 -32.18 3.91
N MET A 532 11.86 -30.96 3.39
CA MET A 532 12.93 -29.97 3.38
C MET A 532 13.29 -29.53 4.80
N MET A 533 12.29 -29.21 5.63
CA MET A 533 12.49 -28.81 7.03
C MET A 533 13.13 -29.94 7.84
N GLN A 534 12.73 -31.20 7.62
CA GLN A 534 13.33 -32.38 8.28
C GLN A 534 14.79 -32.59 7.87
N ASN A 535 15.14 -32.38 6.61
CA ASN A 535 16.48 -32.60 6.08
C ASN A 535 17.44 -31.41 6.27
N THR A 536 16.98 -30.31 6.85
CA THR A 536 17.78 -29.09 7.04
C THR A 536 17.56 -28.60 8.48
N PRO A 537 18.24 -29.21 9.48
CA PRO A 537 18.03 -28.88 10.89
C PRO A 537 18.41 -27.45 11.28
N GLU A 538 19.16 -26.75 10.43
CA GLU A 538 19.53 -25.34 10.58
C GLU A 538 18.37 -24.39 10.24
N LEU A 539 17.25 -24.91 9.74
CA LEU A 539 16.03 -24.14 9.49
C LEU A 539 15.07 -24.25 10.67
N HIS A 540 14.74 -23.11 11.23
CA HIS A 540 13.79 -22.98 12.33
C HIS A 540 12.52 -22.31 11.82
N LYS A 541 11.34 -22.67 12.36
CA LYS A 541 10.08 -22.04 12.00
C LYS A 541 9.37 -21.40 13.18
N ARG A 542 8.74 -20.27 12.93
CA ARG A 542 7.72 -19.67 13.80
C ARG A 542 6.42 -19.55 13.03
N GLU A 543 5.35 -20.06 13.60
CA GLU A 543 4.02 -19.97 13.03
C GLU A 543 3.24 -18.81 13.69
N ILE A 544 2.62 -17.95 12.87
CA ILE A 544 1.77 -16.85 13.30
C ILE A 544 0.46 -16.84 12.51
N ASP A 545 -0.54 -16.11 12.99
CA ASP A 545 -1.78 -15.75 12.28
C ASP A 545 -1.87 -14.23 12.09
N ASN A 546 -2.93 -13.73 11.45
CA ASN A 546 -3.10 -12.30 11.25
C ASN A 546 -3.17 -11.54 12.57
N ASP A 547 -3.86 -12.04 13.60
CA ASP A 547 -3.97 -11.41 14.91
C ASP A 547 -2.59 -11.25 15.59
N SER A 548 -1.78 -12.32 15.58
CA SER A 548 -0.39 -12.28 16.06
C SER A 548 0.47 -11.32 15.23
N GLY A 549 0.27 -11.30 13.91
CA GLY A 549 0.96 -10.39 13.00
C GLY A 549 0.63 -8.92 13.26
N GLU A 550 -0.65 -8.59 13.46
CA GLU A 550 -1.12 -7.26 13.80
C GLU A 550 -0.51 -6.78 15.12
N LYS A 551 -0.61 -7.58 16.18
CA LYS A 551 0.00 -7.29 17.48
C LYS A 551 1.52 -7.11 17.39
N LEU A 552 2.20 -7.93 16.59
CA LEU A 552 3.64 -7.82 16.37
C LEU A 552 4.01 -6.48 15.70
N ILE A 553 3.23 -6.04 14.72
CA ILE A 553 3.44 -4.77 14.02
C ILE A 553 3.15 -3.58 14.95
N GLU A 554 2.02 -3.58 15.67
CA GLU A 554 1.68 -2.52 16.63
C GLU A 554 2.75 -2.34 17.70
N SER A 555 3.20 -3.44 18.27
CA SER A 555 4.16 -3.41 19.39
C SER A 555 5.58 -3.12 18.96
N ALA A 556 5.95 -3.40 17.71
CA ALA A 556 7.28 -3.15 17.19
C ALA A 556 7.73 -1.68 17.35
N LEU A 557 6.77 -0.75 17.47
CA LEU A 557 7.02 0.67 17.68
C LEU A 557 7.23 1.02 19.18
N LYS A 558 6.65 0.25 20.09
CA LYS A 558 6.63 0.58 21.54
C LYS A 558 7.42 -0.41 22.37
N TYR A 559 7.02 -1.66 22.35
CA TYR A 559 7.58 -2.71 23.18
C TYR A 559 7.42 -4.08 22.50
N PRO A 560 8.39 -5.02 22.60
CA PRO A 560 8.23 -6.33 21.99
C PRO A 560 7.07 -7.10 22.62
N THR A 561 6.26 -7.78 21.78
CA THR A 561 5.23 -8.72 22.23
C THR A 561 5.84 -10.05 22.65
N GLU A 562 5.02 -10.93 23.25
CA GLU A 562 5.40 -12.31 23.52
C GLU A 562 5.86 -13.03 22.24
N ASP A 563 5.13 -12.87 21.12
CA ASP A 563 5.55 -13.43 19.83
C ASP A 563 6.90 -12.86 19.34
N GLY A 564 7.14 -11.56 19.49
CA GLY A 564 8.42 -10.94 19.18
C GLY A 564 9.57 -11.43 20.05
N TRP A 565 9.29 -11.67 21.34
CA TRP A 565 10.25 -12.25 22.26
C TRP A 565 10.59 -13.69 21.90
N GLU A 566 9.60 -14.51 21.56
CA GLU A 566 9.79 -15.89 21.12
C GLU A 566 10.59 -15.97 19.80
N ILE A 567 10.36 -15.04 18.88
CA ILE A 567 11.17 -14.92 17.66
C ILE A 567 12.63 -14.65 18.00
N ALA A 568 12.92 -13.73 18.92
CA ALA A 568 14.26 -13.44 19.38
C ALA A 568 14.88 -14.65 20.13
N ARG A 569 14.10 -15.41 20.90
CA ARG A 569 14.53 -16.62 21.62
C ARG A 569 14.97 -17.74 20.66
N ILE A 570 14.36 -17.88 19.49
CA ILE A 570 14.81 -18.85 18.49
C ILE A 570 16.24 -18.54 18.05
N ILE A 571 16.56 -17.25 17.89
CA ILE A 571 17.91 -16.79 17.51
C ILE A 571 18.89 -16.91 18.68
N TRP A 572 18.41 -16.70 19.90
CA TRP A 572 19.21 -16.69 21.11
C TRP A 572 18.49 -17.34 22.29
N ASN A 573 18.84 -18.57 22.60
CA ASN A 573 18.15 -19.39 23.63
C ASN A 573 18.21 -18.82 25.05
N ASP A 574 19.21 -17.99 25.40
CA ASP A 574 19.49 -17.53 26.76
C ASP A 574 18.90 -16.15 27.10
N ILE A 575 17.95 -15.63 26.35
CA ILE A 575 17.36 -14.30 26.60
C ILE A 575 16.37 -14.25 27.78
N GLY A 576 16.07 -15.38 28.40
CA GLY A 576 15.13 -15.46 29.53
C GLY A 576 13.65 -15.39 29.09
N ASP A 577 12.76 -15.32 30.07
CA ASP A 577 11.31 -15.29 29.81
C ASP A 577 10.82 -13.88 29.48
N TYR A 578 9.77 -13.81 28.67
CA TYR A 578 9.07 -12.57 28.36
C TYR A 578 8.54 -11.91 29.63
N LYS A 579 8.80 -10.61 29.78
CA LYS A 579 8.25 -9.79 30.86
C LYS A 579 7.44 -8.68 30.19
N PRO A 580 6.11 -8.64 30.38
CA PRO A 580 5.33 -7.52 29.88
C PRO A 580 5.78 -6.20 30.51
N PRO A 581 5.66 -5.08 29.80
CA PRO A 581 5.92 -3.77 30.39
C PRO A 581 5.01 -3.59 31.61
N VAL A 582 5.60 -3.10 32.70
CA VAL A 582 4.80 -2.63 33.84
C VAL A 582 4.11 -1.37 33.34
N GLU A 583 2.77 -1.39 33.18
CA GLU A 583 2.03 -0.16 32.97
C GLU A 583 2.36 0.76 34.15
N GLU A 584 3.07 1.86 33.88
CA GLU A 584 3.16 2.95 34.85
C GLU A 584 1.72 3.42 35.08
N ALA A 585 1.22 3.16 36.28
CA ALA A 585 -0.07 3.69 36.70
C ALA A 585 -0.04 5.22 36.48
N PRO A 586 -1.12 5.82 35.97
CA PRO A 586 -1.17 7.27 35.83
C PRO A 586 -0.80 7.86 37.19
N ILE A 587 0.21 8.73 37.19
CA ILE A 587 0.60 9.49 38.38
C ILE A 587 -0.67 10.21 38.81
N SER A 588 -1.25 9.79 39.92
CA SER A 588 -2.33 10.53 40.55
C SER A 588 -1.72 11.84 41.02
N ASP A 589 -2.06 12.94 40.36
CA ASP A 589 -1.85 14.29 40.87
C ASP A 589 -2.76 14.50 42.08
N ASP A 590 -2.50 13.79 43.15
CA ASP A 590 -3.04 14.03 44.48
C ASP A 590 -1.84 14.07 45.46
N GLU A 591 -1.17 15.18 45.50
CA GLU A 591 -0.50 15.66 46.73
C GLU A 591 -0.83 17.16 46.89
N ASP A 592 -1.78 17.38 47.77
CA ASP A 592 -1.99 18.62 48.48
C ASP A 592 -0.66 19.23 48.98
N PHE A 593 -0.46 20.50 48.63
CA PHE A 593 -0.11 21.54 49.63
C PHE A 593 -0.27 22.92 48.96
#